data_1ee147fdccc8ef43d5ad350bd4be0423
#
_entry.id   1ee147fdccc8ef43d5ad350bd4be0423
#
_cell.length_a   1.000
_cell.length_b   1.000
_cell.length_c   1.000
_cell.angle_alpha   90.00
_cell.angle_beta   90.00
_cell.angle_gamma   90.00
#
_symmetry.space_group_name_H-M   'P 1'
#
loop_
_entity.id
_entity.type
_entity.pdbx_description
1 polymer ?
#
loop_
_entity_poly.entity_id
_entity_poly.type
_entity_poly.pdbx_seq_one_letter_code
_entity_poly.pdbx_strand_id
1 'polypeptide(L)'
;MENNKKRRGMKEIRAYAKQRPKVFTVYVILRLLVVAVLVRSAMLQEYESMFVCLLVLVLFMLPSFLERKLKIELPDTLEIIILVFIFAAEILGELECYFIQYPNWDTILHTTSGFLCAAIGFSLVNLLNKDNRISLSLSPLYMAIAAFCFSMTIGVLWEFIEFSADRLFLLDMQKDTVITTISSVALDATNSNTPIVIRNINDVAVNGQSLGLGGYLDIGLYDTMEDLFVNFIGAVVFSLFGYFYVKHEGRGKLVSSLVPRVAKGEDEE
;
A
#
# COMPACT_ATOMS: atom_id res chain seq x y z
N MET A 1 0.44 14.55 39.34
CA MET A 1 1.25 13.90 38.27
C MET A 1 0.56 13.96 36.91
N GLU A 2 -0.71 13.71 36.80
CA GLU A 2 -1.49 13.68 35.53
C GLU A 2 -1.53 15.02 34.79
N ASN A 3 -1.66 16.14 35.50
CA ASN A 3 -1.69 17.50 34.92
C ASN A 3 -0.35 17.92 34.26
N ASN A 4 0.79 17.39 34.76
CA ASN A 4 2.09 17.66 34.18
C ASN A 4 2.33 16.84 32.90
N LYS A 5 1.81 15.62 32.82
CA LYS A 5 1.88 14.75 31.65
C LYS A 5 1.03 15.31 30.49
N LYS A 6 -0.19 15.80 30.78
CA LYS A 6 -1.07 16.48 29.82
C LYS A 6 -0.45 17.80 29.26
N ARG A 7 0.20 18.59 30.13
CA ARG A 7 0.87 19.84 29.70
C ARG A 7 2.09 19.56 28.83
N ARG A 8 2.83 18.48 29.09
CA ARG A 8 3.97 18.07 28.28
C ARG A 8 3.53 17.60 26.90
N GLY A 9 2.51 16.75 26.77
CA GLY A 9 1.96 16.31 25.50
C GLY A 9 1.41 17.46 24.66
N MET A 10 0.70 18.44 25.27
CA MET A 10 0.21 19.63 24.53
C MET A 10 1.34 20.52 24.00
N LYS A 11 2.47 20.61 24.73
CA LYS A 11 3.64 21.38 24.26
C LYS A 11 4.31 20.67 23.08
N GLU A 12 4.42 19.34 23.14
CA GLU A 12 5.00 18.52 22.05
C GLU A 12 4.14 18.62 20.78
N ILE A 13 2.81 18.51 20.88
CA ILE A 13 1.87 18.67 19.77
C ILE A 13 2.01 20.08 19.14
N ARG A 14 2.07 21.14 19.96
CA ARG A 14 2.24 22.51 19.45
C ARG A 14 3.60 22.71 18.79
N ALA A 15 4.65 22.11 19.31
CA ALA A 15 5.99 22.17 18.71
C ALA A 15 5.99 21.47 17.34
N TYR A 16 5.40 20.26 17.27
CA TYR A 16 5.24 19.53 16.01
C TYR A 16 4.44 20.30 14.97
N ALA A 17 3.28 20.87 15.36
CA ALA A 17 2.46 21.68 14.47
C ALA A 17 3.19 22.93 13.93
N LYS A 18 4.11 23.51 14.74
CA LYS A 18 4.91 24.66 14.32
C LYS A 18 6.06 24.26 13.39
N GLN A 19 6.68 23.11 13.63
CA GLN A 19 7.81 22.61 12.84
C GLN A 19 7.36 22.04 11.48
N ARG A 20 6.24 21.29 11.45
CA ARG A 20 5.72 20.59 10.25
C ARG A 20 4.24 20.93 9.98
N PRO A 21 3.91 22.20 9.69
CA PRO A 21 2.52 22.64 9.64
C PRO A 21 1.68 21.95 8.56
N LYS A 22 2.28 21.60 7.41
CA LYS A 22 1.58 20.92 6.32
C LYS A 22 1.16 19.50 6.71
N VAL A 23 2.09 18.73 7.26
CA VAL A 23 1.83 17.36 7.74
C VAL A 23 0.78 17.37 8.83
N PHE A 24 0.92 18.27 9.82
CA PHE A 24 -0.03 18.42 10.90
C PHE A 24 -1.44 18.76 10.40
N THR A 25 -1.56 19.65 9.43
CA THR A 25 -2.86 20.01 8.84
C THR A 25 -3.52 18.83 8.15
N VAL A 26 -2.79 18.10 7.30
CA VAL A 26 -3.30 16.91 6.61
C VAL A 26 -3.73 15.85 7.63
N TYR A 27 -2.88 15.58 8.61
CA TYR A 27 -3.16 14.62 9.66
C TYR A 27 -4.44 14.94 10.45
N VAL A 28 -4.66 16.22 10.81
CA VAL A 28 -5.87 16.64 11.51
C VAL A 28 -7.09 16.51 10.62
N ILE A 29 -7.01 16.96 9.37
CA ILE A 29 -8.14 16.90 8.42
C ILE A 29 -8.56 15.42 8.21
N LEU A 30 -7.62 14.54 7.90
CA LEU A 30 -7.92 13.13 7.66
C LEU A 30 -8.51 12.46 8.90
N ARG A 31 -7.98 12.73 10.09
CA ARG A 31 -8.56 12.23 11.34
C ARG A 31 -9.98 12.71 11.59
N LEU A 32 -10.26 13.97 11.34
CA LEU A 32 -11.61 14.51 11.49
C LEU A 32 -12.59 13.84 10.52
N LEU A 33 -12.16 13.59 9.27
CA LEU A 33 -12.97 12.86 8.29
C LEU A 33 -13.25 11.43 8.75
N VAL A 34 -12.22 10.70 9.20
CA VAL A 34 -12.39 9.32 9.71
C VAL A 34 -13.32 9.30 10.93
N VAL A 35 -13.18 10.26 11.84
CA VAL A 35 -14.08 10.36 13.02
C VAL A 35 -15.52 10.66 12.58
N ALA A 36 -15.72 11.51 11.56
CA ALA A 36 -17.06 11.77 11.02
C ALA A 36 -17.69 10.49 10.42
N VAL A 37 -16.91 9.70 9.65
CA VAL A 37 -17.37 8.40 9.13
C VAL A 37 -17.66 7.44 10.29
N LEU A 38 -16.80 7.36 11.29
CA LEU A 38 -17.00 6.51 12.47
C LEU A 38 -18.31 6.84 13.21
N VAL A 39 -18.60 8.14 13.39
CA VAL A 39 -19.86 8.57 14.02
C VAL A 39 -21.06 8.18 13.15
N ARG A 40 -20.99 8.37 11.83
CA ARG A 40 -22.02 7.93 10.88
C ARG A 40 -22.26 6.42 11.00
N SER A 41 -21.21 5.61 10.93
CA SER A 41 -21.31 4.15 11.03
C SER A 41 -21.85 3.70 12.38
N ALA A 42 -21.49 4.39 13.48
CA ALA A 42 -22.05 4.11 14.80
C ALA A 42 -23.55 4.40 14.88
N MET A 43 -24.02 5.49 14.24
CA MET A 43 -25.44 5.81 14.17
C MET A 43 -26.23 4.80 13.33
N LEU A 44 -25.60 4.23 12.31
CA LEU A 44 -26.18 3.22 11.43
C LEU A 44 -25.99 1.79 11.93
N GLN A 45 -25.29 1.59 13.03
CA GLN A 45 -24.93 0.29 13.64
C GLN A 45 -24.12 -0.62 12.71
N GLU A 46 -23.29 -0.03 11.81
CA GLU A 46 -22.39 -0.71 10.88
C GLU A 46 -21.09 -1.07 11.59
N TYR A 47 -21.04 -2.19 12.28
CA TYR A 47 -19.91 -2.58 13.15
C TYR A 47 -18.62 -2.82 12.38
N GLU A 48 -18.69 -3.36 11.14
CA GLU A 48 -17.55 -3.57 10.24
C GLU A 48 -16.91 -2.24 9.87
N SER A 49 -17.72 -1.27 9.41
CA SER A 49 -17.26 0.08 9.09
C SER A 49 -16.63 0.78 10.30
N MET A 50 -17.19 0.58 11.50
CA MET A 50 -16.60 1.10 12.74
C MET A 50 -15.22 0.50 13.00
N PHE A 51 -15.05 -0.81 12.80
CA PHE A 51 -13.77 -1.48 12.97
C PHE A 51 -12.71 -0.92 12.01
N VAL A 52 -13.04 -0.76 10.72
CA VAL A 52 -12.13 -0.16 9.73
C VAL A 52 -11.75 1.26 10.12
N CYS A 53 -12.70 2.10 10.54
CA CYS A 53 -12.38 3.46 11.01
C CYS A 53 -11.40 3.46 12.19
N LEU A 54 -11.58 2.57 13.17
CA LEU A 54 -10.66 2.43 14.30
C LEU A 54 -9.28 1.95 13.86
N LEU A 55 -9.22 0.99 12.93
CA LEU A 55 -7.98 0.51 12.33
C LEU A 55 -7.23 1.66 11.65
N VAL A 56 -7.90 2.46 10.83
CA VAL A 56 -7.31 3.63 10.14
C VAL A 56 -6.74 4.64 11.14
N LEU A 57 -7.46 4.93 12.23
CA LEU A 57 -6.95 5.83 13.29
C LEU A 57 -5.66 5.29 13.94
N VAL A 58 -5.51 3.96 14.03
CA VAL A 58 -4.27 3.32 14.51
C VAL A 58 -3.19 3.38 13.43
N LEU A 59 -3.52 3.08 12.17
CA LEU A 59 -2.57 3.13 11.03
C LEU A 59 -2.01 4.55 10.82
N PHE A 60 -2.78 5.60 11.09
CA PHE A 60 -2.26 6.97 11.07
C PHE A 60 -1.18 7.26 12.12
N MET A 61 -0.95 6.39 13.07
CA MET A 61 0.17 6.49 14.01
C MET A 61 1.45 5.81 13.48
N LEU A 62 1.33 5.03 12.40
CA LEU A 62 2.43 4.23 11.84
C LEU A 62 3.66 5.08 11.44
N PRO A 63 3.53 6.21 10.71
CA PRO A 63 4.70 7.05 10.38
C PRO A 63 5.49 7.47 11.62
N SER A 64 4.81 8.03 12.61
CA SER A 64 5.46 8.47 13.87
C SER A 64 6.03 7.32 14.70
N PHE A 65 5.45 6.12 14.60
CA PHE A 65 5.98 4.93 15.25
C PHE A 65 7.28 4.47 14.56
N LEU A 66 7.30 4.47 13.22
CA LEU A 66 8.49 4.10 12.43
C LEU A 66 9.64 5.08 12.66
N GLU A 67 9.38 6.40 12.65
CA GLU A 67 10.39 7.42 12.93
C GLU A 67 11.09 7.15 14.28
N ARG A 68 10.30 6.91 15.31
CA ARG A 68 10.85 6.65 16.65
C ARG A 68 11.59 5.33 16.76
N LYS A 69 11.05 4.25 16.20
CA LYS A 69 11.62 2.91 16.31
C LYS A 69 12.91 2.76 15.49
N LEU A 70 12.93 3.34 14.29
CA LEU A 70 14.06 3.26 13.37
C LEU A 70 15.06 4.41 13.53
N LYS A 71 14.75 5.41 14.37
CA LYS A 71 15.56 6.63 14.58
C LYS A 71 15.83 7.37 13.26
N ILE A 72 14.78 7.51 12.46
CA ILE A 72 14.79 8.21 11.17
C ILE A 72 13.85 9.40 11.20
N GLU A 73 14.05 10.35 10.29
CA GLU A 73 13.14 11.43 9.99
C GLU A 73 12.49 11.18 8.62
N LEU A 74 11.17 11.05 8.60
CA LEU A 74 10.41 10.93 7.36
C LEU A 74 10.28 12.33 6.73
N PRO A 75 10.56 12.48 5.42
CA PRO A 75 10.25 13.72 4.73
C PRO A 75 8.74 14.02 4.75
N ASP A 76 8.37 15.29 4.87
CA ASP A 76 6.97 15.72 4.91
C ASP A 76 6.13 15.16 3.76
N THR A 77 6.70 15.14 2.55
CA THR A 77 6.03 14.62 1.35
C THR A 77 5.69 13.15 1.48
N LEU A 78 6.64 12.33 1.95
CA LEU A 78 6.43 10.89 2.12
C LEU A 78 5.37 10.62 3.19
N GLU A 79 5.45 11.31 4.32
CA GLU A 79 4.47 11.15 5.41
C GLU A 79 3.05 11.53 4.97
N ILE A 80 2.89 12.64 4.23
CA ILE A 80 1.59 13.06 3.67
C ILE A 80 1.06 12.00 2.70
N ILE A 81 1.92 11.47 1.81
CA ILE A 81 1.49 10.46 0.84
C ILE A 81 1.03 9.19 1.57
N ILE A 82 1.76 8.73 2.59
CA ILE A 82 1.37 7.56 3.39
C ILE A 82 0.01 7.78 4.06
N LEU A 83 -0.22 8.95 4.68
CA LEU A 83 -1.50 9.25 5.34
C LEU A 83 -2.66 9.30 4.33
N VAL A 84 -2.46 9.95 3.18
CA VAL A 84 -3.46 10.02 2.12
C VAL A 84 -3.71 8.64 1.51
N PHE A 85 -2.67 7.83 1.33
CA PHE A 85 -2.77 6.47 0.82
C PHE A 85 -3.62 5.58 1.74
N ILE A 86 -3.36 5.58 3.05
CA ILE A 86 -4.15 4.82 4.03
C ILE A 86 -5.63 5.26 3.99
N PHE A 87 -5.89 6.57 3.93
CA PHE A 87 -7.25 7.09 3.83
C PHE A 87 -7.93 6.68 2.52
N ALA A 88 -7.20 6.75 1.42
CA ALA A 88 -7.71 6.40 0.09
C ALA A 88 -8.04 4.90 -0.03
N ALA A 89 -7.20 4.02 0.52
CA ALA A 89 -7.43 2.59 0.50
C ALA A 89 -8.62 2.20 1.39
N GLU A 90 -8.56 2.53 2.67
CA GLU A 90 -9.49 2.01 3.66
C GLU A 90 -10.84 2.77 3.69
N ILE A 91 -10.79 4.11 3.65
CA ILE A 91 -12.03 4.89 3.78
C ILE A 91 -12.71 5.06 2.42
N LEU A 92 -11.98 5.54 1.39
CA LEU A 92 -12.58 5.72 0.09
C LEU A 92 -12.77 4.38 -0.64
N GLY A 93 -11.75 3.52 -0.62
CA GLY A 93 -11.76 2.21 -1.27
C GLY A 93 -12.82 1.29 -0.70
N GLU A 94 -12.70 0.92 0.57
CA GLU A 94 -13.56 -0.05 1.23
C GLU A 94 -14.90 0.55 1.66
N LEU A 95 -14.92 1.60 2.50
CA LEU A 95 -16.16 2.09 3.10
C LEU A 95 -17.04 2.90 2.15
N GLU A 96 -16.44 3.71 1.28
CA GLU A 96 -17.17 4.49 0.27
C GLU A 96 -17.23 3.76 -1.09
N CYS A 97 -16.84 2.49 -1.14
CA CYS A 97 -16.96 1.57 -2.28
C CYS A 97 -16.29 2.05 -3.58
N TYR A 98 -15.16 2.80 -3.49
CA TYR A 98 -14.46 3.30 -4.67
C TYR A 98 -13.84 2.18 -5.51
N PHE A 99 -13.48 1.05 -4.93
CA PHE A 99 -13.05 -0.15 -5.66
C PHE A 99 -14.12 -0.66 -6.65
N ILE A 100 -15.40 -0.44 -6.32
CA ILE A 100 -16.52 -0.85 -7.20
C ILE A 100 -16.94 0.28 -8.15
N GLN A 101 -16.92 1.54 -7.66
CA GLN A 101 -17.46 2.69 -8.43
C GLN A 101 -16.46 3.22 -9.46
N TYR A 102 -15.16 3.08 -9.21
CA TYR A 102 -14.10 3.64 -10.06
C TYR A 102 -13.14 2.53 -10.52
N PRO A 103 -13.26 2.05 -11.77
CA PRO A 103 -12.52 0.87 -12.26
C PRO A 103 -11.01 0.92 -12.12
N ASN A 104 -10.42 2.14 -12.10
CA ASN A 104 -8.96 2.32 -11.99
C ASN A 104 -8.50 2.66 -10.55
N TRP A 105 -9.41 2.59 -9.56
CA TRP A 105 -9.05 2.97 -8.19
C TRP A 105 -7.99 2.05 -7.61
N ASP A 106 -8.18 0.77 -7.77
CA ASP A 106 -7.27 -0.26 -7.34
C ASP A 106 -5.92 -0.18 -8.06
N THR A 107 -5.91 -0.10 -9.38
CA THR A 107 -4.72 0.15 -10.21
C THR A 107 -3.87 1.34 -9.70
N ILE A 108 -4.52 2.46 -9.32
CA ILE A 108 -3.83 3.64 -8.78
C ILE A 108 -3.19 3.32 -7.43
N LEU A 109 -3.89 2.60 -6.56
CA LEU A 109 -3.40 2.24 -5.23
C LEU A 109 -2.24 1.26 -5.33
N HIS A 110 -2.35 0.19 -6.10
CA HIS A 110 -1.27 -0.79 -6.29
C HIS A 110 -0.04 -0.20 -6.97
N THR A 111 -0.21 0.67 -8.00
CA THR A 111 0.92 1.40 -8.60
C THR A 111 1.61 2.32 -7.59
N THR A 112 0.82 3.05 -6.80
CA THR A 112 1.33 3.95 -5.76
C THR A 112 2.02 3.16 -4.65
N SER A 113 1.46 2.04 -4.22
CA SER A 113 2.05 1.13 -3.24
C SER A 113 3.40 0.60 -3.72
N GLY A 114 3.48 0.13 -4.98
CA GLY A 114 4.72 -0.32 -5.59
C GLY A 114 5.82 0.75 -5.59
N PHE A 115 5.45 1.98 -5.94
CA PHE A 115 6.35 3.12 -5.90
C PHE A 115 6.82 3.45 -4.47
N LEU A 116 5.90 3.50 -3.50
CA LEU A 116 6.21 3.80 -2.10
C LEU A 116 7.04 2.70 -1.42
N CYS A 117 6.71 1.45 -1.66
CA CYS A 117 7.46 0.31 -1.12
C CYS A 117 8.88 0.28 -1.69
N ALA A 118 9.08 0.62 -2.97
CA ALA A 118 10.42 0.76 -3.54
C ALA A 118 11.18 1.94 -2.90
N ALA A 119 10.49 3.06 -2.60
CA ALA A 119 11.09 4.18 -1.89
C ALA A 119 11.56 3.79 -0.47
N ILE A 120 10.75 3.00 0.24
CA ILE A 120 11.09 2.47 1.56
C ILE A 120 12.27 1.52 1.46
N GLY A 121 12.23 0.53 0.55
CA GLY A 121 13.32 -0.42 0.32
C GLY A 121 14.64 0.27 -0.03
N PHE A 122 14.58 1.24 -0.94
CA PHE A 122 15.74 2.07 -1.28
C PHE A 122 16.29 2.81 -0.05
N SER A 123 15.40 3.37 0.76
CA SER A 123 15.77 4.13 1.95
C SER A 123 16.48 3.26 2.98
N LEU A 124 15.97 2.05 3.22
CA LEU A 124 16.59 1.09 4.14
C LEU A 124 18.02 0.74 3.68
N VAL A 125 18.19 0.43 2.39
CA VAL A 125 19.51 0.13 1.82
C VAL A 125 20.45 1.34 1.85
N ASN A 126 19.92 2.54 1.56
CA ASN A 126 20.70 3.77 1.61
C ASN A 126 21.18 4.13 3.02
N LEU A 127 20.35 3.88 4.03
CA LEU A 127 20.73 4.05 5.44
C LEU A 127 21.87 3.08 5.83
N LEU A 128 21.74 1.80 5.44
CA LEU A 128 22.79 0.80 5.67
C LEU A 128 24.10 1.17 4.94
N ASN A 129 23.99 1.68 3.71
CA ASN A 129 25.16 2.08 2.93
C ASN A 129 25.89 3.31 3.48
N LYS A 130 25.21 4.13 4.30
CA LYS A 130 25.78 5.31 4.95
C LYS A 130 26.24 5.07 6.38
N ASP A 131 25.96 3.89 6.96
CA ASP A 131 26.40 3.58 8.32
C ASP A 131 27.90 3.29 8.35
N ASN A 132 28.66 4.16 9.00
CA ASN A 132 30.11 4.04 9.16
C ASN A 132 30.56 2.77 9.92
N ARG A 133 29.63 2.09 10.59
CA ARG A 133 29.89 0.82 11.30
C ARG A 133 29.95 -0.37 10.36
N ILE A 134 29.34 -0.24 9.19
CA ILE A 134 29.25 -1.28 8.18
C ILE A 134 29.96 -0.76 6.93
N SER A 135 31.14 -1.33 6.62
CA SER A 135 31.92 -0.94 5.46
C SER A 135 31.26 -1.46 4.15
N LEU A 136 30.07 -0.95 3.83
CA LEU A 136 29.39 -1.27 2.59
C LEU A 136 29.58 -0.13 1.58
N SER A 137 29.93 -0.49 0.34
CA SER A 137 29.99 0.42 -0.80
C SER A 137 29.12 -0.14 -1.91
N LEU A 138 27.81 0.04 -1.77
CA LEU A 138 26.84 -0.50 -2.72
C LEU A 138 26.75 0.36 -3.97
N SER A 139 26.79 -0.30 -5.13
CA SER A 139 26.62 0.41 -6.40
C SER A 139 25.19 0.94 -6.59
N PRO A 140 25.01 2.01 -7.40
CA PRO A 140 23.67 2.54 -7.70
C PRO A 140 22.71 1.48 -8.25
N LEU A 141 23.22 0.56 -9.06
CA LEU A 141 22.43 -0.52 -9.65
C LEU A 141 21.97 -1.51 -8.58
N TYR A 142 22.85 -1.89 -7.66
CA TYR A 142 22.49 -2.80 -6.57
C TYR A 142 21.40 -2.21 -5.68
N MET A 143 21.51 -0.92 -5.33
CA MET A 143 20.51 -0.23 -4.53
C MET A 143 19.15 -0.17 -5.24
N ALA A 144 19.14 0.07 -6.55
CA ALA A 144 17.92 0.08 -7.35
C ALA A 144 17.27 -1.31 -7.43
N ILE A 145 18.06 -2.37 -7.65
CA ILE A 145 17.56 -3.75 -7.67
C ILE A 145 17.01 -4.14 -6.29
N ALA A 146 17.70 -3.81 -5.21
CA ALA A 146 17.23 -4.10 -3.86
C ALA A 146 15.91 -3.39 -3.54
N ALA A 147 15.75 -2.13 -3.95
CA ALA A 147 14.51 -1.38 -3.81
C ALA A 147 13.36 -2.03 -4.59
N PHE A 148 13.62 -2.41 -5.83
CA PHE A 148 12.68 -3.14 -6.66
C PHE A 148 12.26 -4.48 -6.05
N CYS A 149 13.22 -5.30 -5.63
CA CYS A 149 12.93 -6.60 -5.00
C CYS A 149 12.14 -6.45 -3.70
N PHE A 150 12.47 -5.44 -2.90
CA PHE A 150 11.71 -5.15 -1.68
C PHE A 150 10.24 -4.84 -1.98
N SER A 151 9.99 -3.96 -2.95
CA SER A 151 8.64 -3.60 -3.37
C SER A 151 7.86 -4.81 -3.88
N MET A 152 8.45 -5.58 -4.78
CA MET A 152 7.80 -6.79 -5.31
C MET A 152 7.50 -7.81 -4.21
N THR A 153 8.39 -7.96 -3.23
CA THR A 153 8.14 -8.85 -2.08
C THR A 153 6.93 -8.39 -1.28
N ILE A 154 6.83 -7.10 -1.00
CA ILE A 154 5.67 -6.56 -0.26
C ILE A 154 4.38 -6.73 -1.07
N GLY A 155 4.40 -6.47 -2.38
CA GLY A 155 3.25 -6.70 -3.26
C GLY A 155 2.78 -8.16 -3.22
N VAL A 156 3.69 -9.13 -3.40
CA VAL A 156 3.34 -10.57 -3.32
C VAL A 156 2.81 -10.96 -1.94
N LEU A 157 3.37 -10.41 -0.85
CA LEU A 157 2.84 -10.67 0.50
C LEU A 157 1.44 -10.10 0.68
N TRP A 158 1.13 -8.98 0.04
CA TRP A 158 -0.20 -8.40 0.05
C TRP A 158 -1.21 -9.32 -0.65
N GLU A 159 -0.90 -9.80 -1.85
CA GLU A 159 -1.74 -10.80 -2.56
C GLU A 159 -1.99 -12.06 -1.73
N PHE A 160 -0.99 -12.53 -0.96
CA PHE A 160 -1.20 -13.66 -0.04
C PHE A 160 -2.18 -13.34 1.08
N ILE A 161 -2.21 -12.08 1.56
CA ILE A 161 -3.18 -11.64 2.56
C ILE A 161 -4.58 -11.62 1.97
N GLU A 162 -4.77 -11.02 0.78
CA GLU A 162 -6.05 -10.97 0.07
C GLU A 162 -6.58 -12.36 -0.22
N PHE A 163 -5.78 -13.21 -0.85
CA PHE A 163 -6.15 -14.61 -1.09
C PHE A 163 -6.54 -15.35 0.20
N SER A 164 -5.78 -15.13 1.28
CA SER A 164 -6.06 -15.80 2.54
C SER A 164 -7.36 -15.29 3.18
N ALA A 165 -7.63 -13.99 3.06
CA ALA A 165 -8.86 -13.38 3.54
C ALA A 165 -10.09 -13.94 2.80
N ASP A 166 -10.01 -14.04 1.49
CA ASP A 166 -11.09 -14.58 0.66
C ASP A 166 -11.36 -16.05 0.97
N ARG A 167 -10.30 -16.85 1.18
CA ARG A 167 -10.43 -18.28 1.47
C ARG A 167 -10.85 -18.62 2.89
N LEU A 168 -10.40 -17.85 3.88
CA LEU A 168 -10.65 -18.14 5.29
C LEU A 168 -11.92 -17.44 5.82
N PHE A 169 -12.21 -16.27 5.32
CA PHE A 169 -13.32 -15.44 5.80
C PHE A 169 -14.45 -15.27 4.78
N LEU A 170 -14.30 -15.86 3.57
CA LEU A 170 -15.27 -15.74 2.46
C LEU A 170 -15.52 -14.28 2.09
N LEU A 171 -14.45 -13.48 2.05
CA LEU A 171 -14.44 -12.13 1.55
C LEU A 171 -14.27 -12.12 0.02
N ASP A 172 -14.17 -10.96 -0.55
CA ASP A 172 -13.92 -10.71 -1.98
C ASP A 172 -12.93 -9.54 -2.09
N MET A 173 -11.71 -9.76 -1.55
CA MET A 173 -10.62 -8.78 -1.64
C MET A 173 -10.00 -8.82 -3.03
N GLN A 174 -9.72 -10.03 -3.54
CA GLN A 174 -9.33 -10.25 -4.93
C GLN A 174 -10.58 -10.18 -5.80
N LYS A 175 -10.77 -9.07 -6.51
CA LYS A 175 -11.98 -8.81 -7.29
C LYS A 175 -12.11 -9.75 -8.47
N ASP A 176 -13.31 -10.30 -8.64
CA ASP A 176 -13.61 -11.25 -9.71
C ASP A 176 -13.80 -10.58 -11.06
N THR A 177 -13.22 -11.14 -12.10
CA THR A 177 -13.38 -10.70 -13.49
C THR A 177 -14.27 -11.67 -14.27
N VAL A 178 -15.23 -11.15 -15.04
CA VAL A 178 -16.03 -11.96 -15.95
C VAL A 178 -15.32 -12.12 -17.29
N ILE A 179 -14.89 -13.36 -17.59
CA ILE A 179 -14.18 -13.70 -18.83
C ILE A 179 -15.06 -14.55 -19.78
N THR A 180 -14.84 -14.39 -21.08
CA THR A 180 -15.61 -15.11 -22.11
C THR A 180 -14.83 -16.24 -22.78
N THR A 181 -13.60 -16.49 -22.34
CA THR A 181 -12.74 -17.53 -22.89
C THR A 181 -11.95 -18.18 -21.75
N ILE A 182 -12.00 -19.49 -21.69
CA ILE A 182 -11.16 -20.31 -20.80
C ILE A 182 -10.33 -21.30 -21.62
N SER A 183 -9.16 -21.64 -21.11
CA SER A 183 -8.29 -22.68 -21.69
C SER A 183 -7.74 -23.53 -20.56
N SER A 184 -8.00 -24.84 -20.61
CA SER A 184 -7.54 -25.72 -19.53
C SER A 184 -7.29 -27.14 -20.03
N VAL A 185 -6.24 -27.75 -19.52
CA VAL A 185 -5.98 -29.19 -19.71
C VAL A 185 -6.92 -30.06 -18.89
N ALA A 186 -7.53 -29.52 -17.84
CA ALA A 186 -8.53 -30.24 -17.03
C ALA A 186 -9.81 -30.59 -17.83
N LEU A 187 -10.03 -29.95 -18.98
CA LEU A 187 -11.13 -30.23 -19.90
C LEU A 187 -10.78 -31.34 -20.92
N ASP A 188 -9.52 -31.76 -20.98
CA ASP A 188 -9.06 -32.81 -21.89
C ASP A 188 -9.38 -34.21 -21.32
N ALA A 189 -10.42 -34.85 -21.88
CA ALA A 189 -10.84 -36.19 -21.50
C ALA A 189 -9.79 -37.27 -21.81
N THR A 190 -8.82 -37.00 -22.70
CA THR A 190 -7.77 -37.96 -23.11
C THR A 190 -6.56 -37.93 -22.20
N ASN A 191 -6.45 -37.00 -21.29
CA ASN A 191 -5.29 -36.75 -20.43
C ASN A 191 -3.97 -36.59 -21.21
N SER A 192 -4.03 -36.04 -22.43
CA SER A 192 -2.88 -35.82 -23.31
C SER A 192 -2.11 -34.52 -23.02
N ASN A 193 -2.47 -33.80 -21.95
CA ASN A 193 -1.93 -32.46 -21.62
C ASN A 193 -2.18 -31.42 -22.73
N THR A 194 -3.25 -31.62 -23.50
CA THR A 194 -3.65 -30.69 -24.57
C THR A 194 -4.73 -29.72 -24.03
N PRO A 195 -4.48 -28.41 -23.99
CA PRO A 195 -5.51 -27.47 -23.49
C PRO A 195 -6.71 -27.42 -24.42
N ILE A 196 -7.88 -27.59 -23.85
CA ILE A 196 -9.16 -27.37 -24.53
C ILE A 196 -9.60 -25.94 -24.32
N VAL A 197 -9.91 -25.24 -25.40
CA VAL A 197 -10.30 -23.83 -25.38
C VAL A 197 -11.80 -23.71 -25.58
N ILE A 198 -12.50 -23.13 -24.65
CA ILE A 198 -13.92 -22.72 -24.77
C ILE A 198 -13.96 -21.21 -24.97
N ARG A 199 -14.65 -20.76 -26.04
CA ARG A 199 -14.77 -19.35 -26.40
C ARG A 199 -16.23 -18.92 -26.40
N ASN A 200 -16.43 -17.59 -26.36
CA ASN A 200 -17.77 -16.98 -26.41
C ASN A 200 -18.68 -17.51 -25.31
N ILE A 201 -18.14 -17.69 -24.12
CA ILE A 201 -18.92 -18.05 -22.94
C ILE A 201 -19.86 -16.87 -22.65
N ASN A 202 -21.15 -17.14 -22.60
CA ASN A 202 -22.19 -16.13 -22.36
C ASN A 202 -23.03 -16.45 -21.12
N ASP A 203 -22.82 -17.62 -20.52
CA ASP A 203 -23.44 -18.03 -19.26
C ASP A 203 -22.68 -19.18 -18.62
N VAL A 204 -22.75 -19.26 -17.31
CA VAL A 204 -22.24 -20.38 -16.50
C VAL A 204 -23.28 -20.76 -15.46
N ALA A 205 -23.51 -22.06 -15.31
CA ALA A 205 -24.43 -22.58 -14.32
C ALA A 205 -23.65 -23.25 -13.16
N VAL A 206 -24.00 -22.89 -11.94
CA VAL A 206 -23.49 -23.52 -10.71
C VAL A 206 -24.65 -24.26 -10.05
N ASN A 207 -24.46 -25.55 -9.77
CA ASN A 207 -25.51 -26.42 -9.23
C ASN A 207 -26.83 -26.40 -10.07
N GLY A 208 -26.70 -26.22 -11.39
CA GLY A 208 -27.83 -26.19 -12.32
C GLY A 208 -28.56 -24.84 -12.40
N GLN A 209 -28.08 -23.81 -11.73
CA GLN A 209 -28.64 -22.45 -11.79
C GLN A 209 -27.65 -21.53 -12.53
N SER A 210 -28.18 -20.82 -13.56
CA SER A 210 -27.42 -19.80 -14.27
C SER A 210 -27.00 -18.66 -13.32
N LEU A 211 -25.76 -18.22 -13.41
CA LEU A 211 -25.28 -17.05 -12.68
C LEU A 211 -25.72 -15.73 -13.33
N GLY A 212 -26.08 -15.73 -14.62
CA GLY A 212 -26.54 -14.55 -15.34
C GLY A 212 -25.47 -13.46 -15.53
N LEU A 213 -24.18 -13.80 -15.40
CA LEU A 213 -23.07 -12.83 -15.44
C LEU A 213 -22.57 -12.52 -16.85
N GLY A 214 -23.08 -13.22 -17.88
CA GLY A 214 -22.63 -13.02 -19.25
C GLY A 214 -21.27 -13.63 -19.60
N GLY A 215 -20.71 -14.48 -18.73
CA GLY A 215 -19.42 -15.12 -18.92
C GLY A 215 -19.07 -16.05 -17.77
N TYR A 216 -17.80 -16.47 -17.74
CA TYR A 216 -17.22 -17.27 -16.67
C TYR A 216 -16.61 -16.34 -15.61
N LEU A 217 -16.96 -16.56 -14.37
CA LEU A 217 -16.40 -15.82 -13.25
C LEU A 217 -15.00 -16.38 -12.92
N ASP A 218 -14.04 -15.53 -13.04
CA ASP A 218 -12.66 -15.78 -12.63
C ASP A 218 -12.49 -15.65 -11.15
N ILE A 219 -12.11 -16.24 -10.31
CA ILE A 219 -12.01 -16.03 -8.86
C ILE A 219 -10.71 -15.35 -8.45
N GLY A 220 -10.51 -14.12 -8.92
CA GLY A 220 -9.42 -13.24 -8.49
C GLY A 220 -8.06 -13.45 -9.18
N LEU A 221 -7.94 -14.34 -10.20
CA LEU A 221 -6.66 -14.55 -10.88
C LEU A 221 -6.24 -13.33 -11.71
N TYR A 222 -7.20 -12.71 -12.41
CA TYR A 222 -6.91 -11.52 -13.24
C TYR A 222 -6.56 -10.32 -12.36
N ASP A 223 -7.27 -10.12 -11.28
CA ASP A 223 -7.02 -9.08 -10.29
C ASP A 223 -5.61 -9.17 -9.72
N THR A 224 -5.27 -10.31 -9.10
CA THR A 224 -3.91 -10.60 -8.61
C THR A 224 -2.81 -10.32 -9.62
N MET A 225 -3.00 -10.74 -10.88
CA MET A 225 -1.99 -10.54 -11.92
C MET A 225 -1.89 -9.10 -12.38
N GLU A 226 -3.01 -8.37 -12.44
CA GLU A 226 -3.05 -6.94 -12.75
C GLU A 226 -2.36 -6.14 -11.65
N ASP A 227 -2.67 -6.41 -10.39
CA ASP A 227 -2.11 -5.71 -9.24
C ASP A 227 -0.61 -5.93 -9.08
N LEU A 228 -0.14 -7.16 -9.25
CA LEU A 228 1.29 -7.44 -9.31
C LEU A 228 1.98 -6.71 -10.47
N PHE A 229 1.31 -6.59 -11.63
CA PHE A 229 1.87 -5.90 -12.79
C PHE A 229 1.93 -4.38 -12.58
N VAL A 230 0.89 -3.76 -12.03
CA VAL A 230 0.92 -2.32 -11.78
C VAL A 230 1.83 -1.96 -10.59
N ASN A 231 1.93 -2.82 -9.58
CA ASN A 231 2.94 -2.72 -8.52
C ASN A 231 4.36 -2.79 -9.10
N PHE A 232 4.61 -3.72 -10.05
CA PHE A 232 5.88 -3.81 -10.77
C PHE A 232 6.21 -2.50 -11.48
N ILE A 233 5.26 -1.87 -12.18
CA ILE A 233 5.47 -0.58 -12.85
C ILE A 233 5.87 0.49 -11.83
N GLY A 234 5.15 0.62 -10.72
CA GLY A 234 5.47 1.55 -9.64
C GLY A 234 6.88 1.34 -9.08
N ALA A 235 7.23 0.08 -8.82
CA ALA A 235 8.54 -0.33 -8.31
C ALA A 235 9.68 0.01 -9.30
N VAL A 236 9.50 -0.27 -10.60
CA VAL A 236 10.48 0.06 -11.65
C VAL A 236 10.70 1.55 -11.73
N VAL A 237 9.62 2.34 -11.77
CA VAL A 237 9.69 3.80 -11.88
C VAL A 237 10.50 4.39 -10.74
N PHE A 238 10.18 4.03 -9.49
CA PHE A 238 10.96 4.54 -8.36
C PHE A 238 12.41 4.05 -8.39
N SER A 239 12.64 2.79 -8.69
CA SER A 239 14.00 2.21 -8.71
C SER A 239 14.90 2.89 -9.75
N LEU A 240 14.35 3.28 -10.90
CA LEU A 240 15.07 4.10 -11.88
C LEU A 240 15.42 5.48 -11.33
N PHE A 241 14.48 6.16 -10.67
CA PHE A 241 14.76 7.43 -10.00
C PHE A 241 15.82 7.28 -8.91
N GLY A 242 15.76 6.22 -8.11
CA GLY A 242 16.75 5.88 -7.09
C GLY A 242 18.14 5.64 -7.66
N TYR A 243 18.23 4.89 -8.77
CA TYR A 243 19.48 4.69 -9.49
C TYR A 243 20.13 6.01 -9.92
N PHE A 244 19.37 6.87 -10.60
CA PHE A 244 19.90 8.16 -11.06
C PHE A 244 20.24 9.10 -9.89
N TYR A 245 19.47 9.04 -8.81
CA TYR A 245 19.75 9.81 -7.61
C TYR A 245 21.12 9.47 -7.02
N VAL A 246 21.44 8.19 -6.86
CA VAL A 246 22.74 7.76 -6.34
C VAL A 246 23.86 8.07 -7.35
N LYS A 247 23.64 7.81 -8.64
CA LYS A 247 24.61 8.08 -9.70
C LYS A 247 25.00 9.56 -9.80
N HIS A 248 24.09 10.48 -9.47
CA HIS A 248 24.32 11.91 -9.47
C HIS A 248 24.55 12.47 -8.04
N GLU A 249 25.16 11.68 -7.16
CA GLU A 249 25.59 12.10 -5.82
C GLU A 249 24.47 12.72 -4.94
N GLY A 250 23.27 12.19 -5.03
CA GLY A 250 22.14 12.66 -4.24
C GLY A 250 21.46 13.93 -4.78
N ARG A 251 21.73 14.33 -6.00
CA ARG A 251 21.13 15.49 -6.66
C ARG A 251 19.80 15.10 -7.31
N GLY A 252 18.71 15.13 -6.55
CA GLY A 252 17.38 14.82 -7.07
C GLY A 252 16.29 15.21 -6.09
N LYS A 253 15.51 16.26 -6.40
CA LYS A 253 14.48 16.81 -5.50
C LYS A 253 13.38 15.77 -5.18
N LEU A 254 12.94 14.98 -6.17
CA LEU A 254 11.89 14.00 -5.99
C LEU A 254 12.33 12.90 -5.01
N VAL A 255 13.44 12.25 -5.27
CA VAL A 255 13.94 11.17 -4.39
C VAL A 255 14.29 11.70 -3.01
N SER A 256 14.92 12.87 -2.92
CA SER A 256 15.26 13.48 -1.62
C SER A 256 14.03 13.85 -0.78
N SER A 257 12.87 14.05 -1.41
CA SER A 257 11.60 14.30 -0.70
C SER A 257 10.88 13.03 -0.27
N LEU A 258 11.38 11.85 -0.66
CA LEU A 258 10.79 10.54 -0.38
C LEU A 258 11.73 9.63 0.42
N VAL A 259 13.03 9.97 0.50
CA VAL A 259 14.02 9.16 1.22
C VAL A 259 14.19 9.68 2.65
N PRO A 260 13.89 8.87 3.68
CA PRO A 260 14.15 9.19 5.08
C PRO A 260 15.62 9.49 5.35
N ARG A 261 15.86 10.29 6.39
CA ARG A 261 17.20 10.63 6.86
C ARG A 261 17.41 10.05 8.24
N VAL A 262 18.65 9.79 8.61
CA VAL A 262 18.99 9.45 10.00
C VAL A 262 18.63 10.65 10.87
N ALA A 263 17.88 10.42 11.95
CA ALA A 263 17.59 11.47 12.91
C ALA A 263 18.91 11.96 13.52
N LYS A 264 19.11 13.27 13.58
CA LYS A 264 20.26 13.84 14.28
C LYS A 264 20.17 13.46 15.76
N GLY A 265 21.22 12.80 16.27
CA GLY A 265 21.30 12.47 17.68
C GLY A 265 21.29 13.74 18.53
N GLU A 266 20.65 13.67 19.70
CA GLU A 266 20.65 14.78 20.70
C GLU A 266 22.07 15.10 21.25
N ASP A 267 23.11 14.39 20.79
CA ASP A 267 24.49 14.49 21.30
C ASP A 267 25.41 15.42 20.47
N GLU A 268 24.84 16.17 19.50
CA GLU A 268 25.59 17.15 18.67
C GLU A 268 25.18 18.60 18.89
N GLU A 269 24.58 18.96 20.04
CA GLU A 269 24.42 20.36 20.49
C GLU A 269 25.35 20.72 21.65
#